data_e4a26fa3e918fbcafe6aea60db13fb59
#
_entry.id   e4a26fa3e918fbcafe6aea60db13fb59
#
_cell.length_a   1.000
_cell.length_b   1.000
_cell.length_c   1.000
_cell.angle_alpha   90.00
_cell.angle_beta   90.00
_cell.angle_gamma   90.00
#
_symmetry.space_group_name_H-M   'P 1'
#
loop_
_entity.id
_entity.type
_entity.pdbx_description
1 polymer ?
#
loop_
_entity_poly.entity_id
_entity_poly.type
_entity_poly.pdbx_seq_one_letter_code
_entity_poly.pdbx_strand_id
1 'polypeptide(L)'
;MRGLPRWVLVPALLGALFVVVPVVAMVGRVELTPGPDGTGGFWALVTSPAALDALGLSLRTALAATACCVVLGAPMALVLARTTFPGQRVARALVLLPLVLPPVVGGIALLHTFGRRGLVGRHLEVLGIEVAFTTTAVVLAQTFVALPFLVLSLEGALRSQDTRLEDVAATLGARPTTVLRRVTLPRVLPGLLSGAVLAFARALGEFGATLTFAGALQGVTQTLPLEIYLQRSADPDSAVALSFVLVVVAVLITAVVHGPRVLGASRPRRGVEGSLPDGGPRPRAVVRPARRARR
;
A
#
# COMPACT_ATOMS: atom_id res chain seq x y z
N MET A 1 -20.21 -4.64 -21.42
CA MET A 1 -20.11 -5.62 -20.32
C MET A 1 -20.60 -6.98 -20.84
N ARG A 2 -19.74 -7.71 -21.57
CA ARG A 2 -20.07 -9.03 -22.12
C ARG A 2 -19.48 -10.08 -21.15
N GLY A 3 -20.36 -10.82 -20.42
CA GLY A 3 -19.98 -12.06 -19.76
C GLY A 3 -20.29 -12.24 -18.28
N LEU A 4 -20.70 -11.21 -17.50
CA LEU A 4 -21.05 -11.41 -16.10
C LEU A 4 -22.56 -11.66 -15.91
N PRO A 5 -22.97 -12.70 -15.16
CA PRO A 5 -24.36 -12.91 -14.82
C PRO A 5 -24.91 -11.73 -14.01
N ARG A 6 -26.15 -11.31 -14.31
CA ARG A 6 -26.76 -10.14 -13.64
C ARG A 6 -26.91 -10.29 -12.12
N TRP A 7 -27.04 -11.50 -11.63
CA TRP A 7 -27.14 -11.76 -10.19
C TRP A 7 -25.88 -11.35 -9.41
N VAL A 8 -24.69 -11.32 -10.06
CA VAL A 8 -23.42 -10.86 -9.43
C VAL A 8 -23.47 -9.36 -9.08
N LEU A 9 -24.32 -8.58 -9.78
CA LEU A 9 -24.43 -7.14 -9.52
C LEU A 9 -25.06 -6.85 -8.14
N VAL A 10 -25.99 -7.71 -7.68
CA VAL A 10 -26.65 -7.51 -6.38
C VAL A 10 -25.67 -7.55 -5.21
N PRO A 11 -24.90 -8.64 -5.00
CA PRO A 11 -23.91 -8.64 -3.91
C PRO A 11 -22.80 -7.60 -4.12
N ALA A 12 -22.42 -7.28 -5.35
CA ALA A 12 -21.44 -6.23 -5.62
C ALA A 12 -21.96 -4.84 -5.19
N LEU A 13 -23.22 -4.54 -5.49
CA LEU A 13 -23.87 -3.27 -5.07
C LEU A 13 -24.03 -3.21 -3.55
N LEU A 14 -24.47 -4.30 -2.92
CA LEU A 14 -24.58 -4.37 -1.46
C LEU A 14 -23.23 -4.16 -0.79
N GLY A 15 -22.15 -4.77 -1.29
CA GLY A 15 -20.80 -4.56 -0.79
C GLY A 15 -20.33 -3.11 -0.96
N ALA A 16 -20.60 -2.50 -2.11
CA ALA A 16 -20.29 -1.09 -2.34
C ALA A 16 -21.07 -0.16 -1.38
N LEU A 17 -22.37 -0.38 -1.21
CA LEU A 17 -23.21 0.37 -0.28
C LEU A 17 -22.72 0.21 1.17
N PHE A 18 -22.37 -1.00 1.59
CA PHE A 18 -21.84 -1.26 2.93
C PHE A 18 -20.58 -0.45 3.25
N VAL A 19 -19.72 -0.22 2.26
CA VAL A 19 -18.51 0.60 2.42
C VAL A 19 -18.83 2.10 2.34
N VAL A 20 -19.69 2.52 1.42
CA VAL A 20 -19.93 3.95 1.14
C VAL A 20 -20.85 4.59 2.17
N VAL A 21 -21.93 3.89 2.58
CA VAL A 21 -22.96 4.46 3.46
C VAL A 21 -22.41 5.00 4.80
N PRO A 22 -21.54 4.27 5.54
CA PRO A 22 -20.97 4.79 6.79
C PRO A 22 -20.13 6.07 6.57
N VAL A 23 -19.38 6.14 5.48
CA VAL A 23 -18.55 7.31 5.15
C VAL A 23 -19.45 8.51 4.82
N VAL A 24 -20.48 8.31 4.02
CA VAL A 24 -21.46 9.37 3.66
C VAL A 24 -22.21 9.83 4.92
N ALA A 25 -22.62 8.91 5.78
CA ALA A 25 -23.30 9.25 7.04
C ALA A 25 -22.39 10.07 7.98
N MET A 26 -21.09 9.77 8.02
CA MET A 26 -20.12 10.56 8.78
C MET A 26 -19.97 11.98 8.18
N VAL A 27 -19.83 12.07 6.86
CA VAL A 27 -19.73 13.37 6.15
C VAL A 27 -20.97 14.24 6.39
N GLY A 28 -22.16 13.63 6.41
CA GLY A 28 -23.42 14.33 6.66
C GLY A 28 -23.57 14.90 8.10
N ARG A 29 -22.66 14.50 9.00
CA ARG A 29 -22.60 15.06 10.37
C ARG A 29 -21.60 16.20 10.54
N VAL A 30 -20.85 16.53 9.49
CA VAL A 30 -19.90 17.65 9.53
C VAL A 30 -20.67 18.96 9.53
N GLU A 31 -20.68 19.66 10.64
CA GLU A 31 -21.28 20.99 10.76
C GLU A 31 -20.32 22.03 10.16
N LEU A 32 -20.64 22.51 8.95
CA LEU A 32 -19.82 23.48 8.21
C LEU A 32 -19.94 24.91 8.78
N THR A 33 -21.05 25.18 9.46
CA THR A 33 -21.35 26.53 10.04
C THR A 33 -20.96 26.57 11.50
N PRO A 34 -20.38 27.69 12.00
CA PRO A 34 -20.18 27.90 13.42
C PRO A 34 -21.52 27.85 14.16
N GLY A 35 -21.52 27.29 15.38
CA GLY A 35 -22.67 27.37 16.28
C GLY A 35 -23.03 28.81 16.63
N PRO A 36 -24.16 29.02 17.34
CA PRO A 36 -24.62 30.35 17.73
C PRO A 36 -23.59 31.18 18.50
N ASP A 37 -22.65 30.49 19.16
CA ASP A 37 -21.59 31.09 19.99
C ASP A 37 -20.31 31.38 19.20
N GLY A 38 -20.31 31.20 17.87
CA GLY A 38 -19.15 31.40 17.02
C GLY A 38 -18.03 30.34 17.17
N THR A 39 -18.25 29.32 18.02
CA THR A 39 -17.34 28.20 18.27
C THR A 39 -17.82 26.95 17.52
N GLY A 40 -16.92 26.04 17.18
CA GLY A 40 -17.29 24.70 16.70
C GLY A 40 -17.49 24.54 15.20
N GLY A 41 -17.30 25.56 14.38
CA GLY A 41 -17.36 25.40 12.92
C GLY A 41 -16.21 24.52 12.39
N PHE A 42 -16.48 23.71 11.35
CA PHE A 42 -15.50 22.81 10.73
C PHE A 42 -14.10 23.43 10.57
N TRP A 43 -14.04 24.65 10.05
CA TRP A 43 -12.74 25.32 9.81
C TRP A 43 -12.00 25.63 11.10
N ALA A 44 -12.68 26.05 12.16
CA ALA A 44 -12.04 26.30 13.45
C ALA A 44 -11.47 25.00 14.06
N LEU A 45 -12.20 23.89 13.93
CA LEU A 45 -11.79 22.58 14.44
C LEU A 45 -10.58 22.03 13.69
N VAL A 46 -10.59 22.05 12.35
CA VAL A 46 -9.48 21.47 11.53
C VAL A 46 -8.25 22.37 11.46
N THR A 47 -8.37 23.66 11.76
CA THR A 47 -7.23 24.59 11.81
C THR A 47 -6.72 24.84 13.23
N SER A 48 -7.26 24.13 14.22
CA SER A 48 -6.74 24.20 15.60
C SER A 48 -5.26 23.77 15.63
N PRO A 49 -4.43 24.36 16.51
CA PRO A 49 -3.01 23.99 16.60
C PRO A 49 -2.79 22.49 16.78
N ALA A 50 -3.61 21.85 17.63
CA ALA A 50 -3.53 20.40 17.85
C ALA A 50 -3.84 19.58 16.58
N ALA A 51 -4.85 19.98 15.79
CA ALA A 51 -5.21 19.33 14.54
C ALA A 51 -4.11 19.46 13.48
N LEU A 52 -3.54 20.66 13.34
CA LEU A 52 -2.45 20.92 12.37
C LEU A 52 -1.16 20.20 12.76
N ASP A 53 -0.81 20.18 14.06
CA ASP A 53 0.33 19.41 14.56
C ASP A 53 0.16 17.92 14.30
N ALA A 54 -1.01 17.36 14.62
CA ALA A 54 -1.32 15.95 14.41
C ALA A 54 -1.33 15.56 12.92
N LEU A 55 -1.89 16.40 12.05
CA LEU A 55 -1.88 16.18 10.60
C LEU A 55 -0.46 16.26 10.05
N GLY A 56 0.29 17.30 10.42
CA GLY A 56 1.68 17.49 9.99
C GLY A 56 2.57 16.34 10.43
N LEU A 57 2.43 15.90 11.69
CA LEU A 57 3.16 14.75 12.22
C LEU A 57 2.78 13.46 11.47
N SER A 58 1.48 13.20 11.26
CA SER A 58 1.02 12.01 10.51
C SER A 58 1.61 11.93 9.11
N LEU A 59 1.60 13.02 8.36
CA LEU A 59 2.13 13.05 7.00
C LEU A 59 3.65 12.81 6.98
N ARG A 60 4.40 13.46 7.86
CA ARG A 60 5.86 13.33 7.95
C ARG A 60 6.27 11.92 8.36
N THR A 61 5.63 11.36 9.40
CA THR A 61 5.96 10.03 9.89
C THR A 61 5.54 8.93 8.92
N ALA A 62 4.36 9.04 8.28
CA ALA A 62 3.91 8.09 7.26
C ALA A 62 4.82 8.12 6.02
N LEU A 63 5.31 9.30 5.60
CA LEU A 63 6.28 9.42 4.51
C LEU A 63 7.61 8.78 4.88
N ALA A 64 8.13 9.04 6.08
CA ALA A 64 9.36 8.43 6.59
C ALA A 64 9.21 6.90 6.70
N ALA A 65 8.10 6.41 7.25
CA ALA A 65 7.80 4.99 7.32
C ALA A 65 7.71 4.34 5.93
N THR A 66 7.11 5.02 4.96
CA THR A 66 7.06 4.55 3.56
C THR A 66 8.46 4.46 2.95
N ALA A 67 9.32 5.44 3.18
CA ALA A 67 10.71 5.40 2.74
C ALA A 67 11.45 4.21 3.37
N CYS A 68 11.28 3.97 4.68
CA CYS A 68 11.81 2.78 5.36
C CYS A 68 11.26 1.48 4.75
N CYS A 69 9.95 1.42 4.46
CA CYS A 69 9.35 0.27 3.77
C CYS A 69 9.98 0.04 2.40
N VAL A 70 10.25 1.08 1.61
CA VAL A 70 10.89 0.94 0.29
C VAL A 70 12.32 0.43 0.45
N VAL A 71 13.10 1.02 1.36
CA VAL A 71 14.50 0.63 1.58
C VAL A 71 14.64 -0.81 2.07
N LEU A 72 13.78 -1.24 2.99
CA LEU A 72 13.83 -2.58 3.58
C LEU A 72 13.02 -3.60 2.77
N GLY A 73 11.81 -3.22 2.35
CA GLY A 73 10.86 -4.12 1.70
C GLY A 73 11.18 -4.42 0.24
N ALA A 74 11.78 -3.48 -0.51
CA ALA A 74 12.11 -3.77 -1.91
C ALA A 74 13.19 -4.86 -2.04
N PRO A 75 14.30 -4.87 -1.29
CA PRO A 75 15.23 -6.00 -1.28
C PRO A 75 14.58 -7.29 -0.81
N MET A 76 13.72 -7.25 0.23
CA MET A 76 13.00 -8.43 0.72
C MET A 76 12.10 -9.02 -0.36
N ALA A 77 11.32 -8.19 -1.06
CA ALA A 77 10.46 -8.63 -2.16
C ALA A 77 11.26 -9.24 -3.32
N LEU A 78 12.41 -8.64 -3.67
CA LEU A 78 13.32 -9.17 -4.70
C LEU A 78 13.84 -10.57 -4.32
N VAL A 79 14.33 -10.74 -3.08
CA VAL A 79 14.82 -12.02 -2.59
C VAL A 79 13.69 -13.06 -2.60
N LEU A 80 12.50 -12.72 -2.07
CA LEU A 80 11.36 -13.64 -2.02
C LEU A 80 10.80 -14.00 -3.40
N ALA A 81 10.93 -13.12 -4.39
CA ALA A 81 10.42 -13.35 -5.75
C ALA A 81 11.40 -14.10 -6.66
N ARG A 82 12.71 -13.84 -6.53
CA ARG A 82 13.73 -14.26 -7.51
C ARG A 82 14.69 -15.35 -7.02
N THR A 83 14.66 -15.67 -5.72
CA THR A 83 15.54 -16.72 -5.18
C THR A 83 14.73 -17.86 -4.58
N THR A 84 15.35 -19.04 -4.52
CA THR A 84 14.83 -20.20 -3.80
C THR A 84 15.87 -20.62 -2.76
N PHE A 85 15.46 -20.67 -1.49
CA PHE A 85 16.34 -21.07 -0.39
C PHE A 85 15.57 -21.87 0.66
N PRO A 86 16.24 -22.73 1.44
CA PRO A 86 15.59 -23.45 2.53
C PRO A 86 15.03 -22.47 3.56
N GLY A 87 13.78 -22.65 3.98
CA GLY A 87 13.12 -21.72 4.92
C GLY A 87 12.42 -20.52 4.27
N GLN A 88 12.41 -20.36 2.95
CA GLN A 88 11.74 -19.24 2.27
C GLN A 88 10.25 -19.08 2.67
N ARG A 89 9.54 -20.19 2.92
CA ARG A 89 8.14 -20.16 3.37
C ARG A 89 8.01 -19.52 4.76
N VAL A 90 8.95 -19.85 5.65
CA VAL A 90 9.00 -19.28 7.00
C VAL A 90 9.36 -17.79 6.94
N ALA A 91 10.38 -17.43 6.14
CA ALA A 91 10.75 -16.03 5.94
C ALA A 91 9.56 -15.20 5.42
N ARG A 92 8.81 -15.72 4.44
CA ARG A 92 7.59 -15.06 3.94
C ARG A 92 6.53 -14.94 5.03
N ALA A 93 6.28 -15.99 5.83
CA ALA A 93 5.32 -15.95 6.92
C ALA A 93 5.71 -14.89 7.97
N LEU A 94 6.99 -14.77 8.30
CA LEU A 94 7.49 -13.76 9.23
C LEU A 94 7.33 -12.33 8.69
N VAL A 95 7.60 -12.11 7.39
CA VAL A 95 7.37 -10.80 6.75
C VAL A 95 5.90 -10.42 6.77
N LEU A 96 5.00 -11.39 6.64
CA LEU A 96 3.56 -11.17 6.62
C LEU A 96 2.91 -11.19 8.02
N LEU A 97 3.68 -11.55 9.06
CA LEU A 97 3.20 -11.64 10.44
C LEU A 97 2.46 -10.37 10.91
N PRO A 98 2.96 -9.13 10.62
CA PRO A 98 2.27 -7.92 11.05
C PRO A 98 0.85 -7.73 10.48
N LEU A 99 0.50 -8.41 9.38
CA LEU A 99 -0.87 -8.37 8.83
C LEU A 99 -1.87 -9.13 9.69
N VAL A 100 -1.41 -10.18 10.37
CA VAL A 100 -2.26 -11.08 11.16
C VAL A 100 -2.30 -10.65 12.62
N LEU A 101 -1.22 -10.05 13.11
CA LEU A 101 -1.14 -9.57 14.48
C LEU A 101 -2.09 -8.40 14.72
N PRO A 102 -2.86 -8.42 15.83
CA PRO A 102 -3.57 -7.22 16.27
C PRO A 102 -2.55 -6.06 16.46
N PRO A 103 -2.87 -4.85 15.99
CA PRO A 103 -1.92 -3.73 16.01
C PRO A 103 -1.35 -3.43 17.42
N VAL A 104 -2.17 -3.54 18.45
CA VAL A 104 -1.74 -3.39 19.86
C VAL A 104 -0.66 -4.39 20.24
N VAL A 105 -0.81 -5.66 19.81
CA VAL A 105 0.19 -6.71 20.08
C VAL A 105 1.51 -6.41 19.37
N GLY A 106 1.43 -5.91 18.14
CA GLY A 106 2.60 -5.43 17.39
C GLY A 106 3.33 -4.31 18.13
N GLY A 107 2.59 -3.34 18.68
CA GLY A 107 3.16 -2.25 19.48
C GLY A 107 3.82 -2.74 20.78
N ILE A 108 3.21 -3.70 21.47
CA ILE A 108 3.81 -4.34 22.66
C ILE A 108 5.10 -5.07 22.27
N ALA A 109 5.13 -5.80 21.15
CA ALA A 109 6.33 -6.47 20.67
C ALA A 109 7.46 -5.47 20.37
N LEU A 110 7.13 -4.34 19.72
CA LEU A 110 8.08 -3.25 19.48
C LEU A 110 8.59 -2.63 20.79
N LEU A 111 7.72 -2.43 21.78
CA LEU A 111 8.09 -1.91 23.09
C LEU A 111 9.03 -2.86 23.84
N HIS A 112 8.79 -4.18 23.77
CA HIS A 112 9.71 -5.18 24.33
C HIS A 112 11.03 -5.29 23.57
N THR A 113 11.08 -4.87 22.32
CA THR A 113 12.31 -4.85 21.52
C THR A 113 13.11 -3.57 21.73
N PHE A 114 12.45 -2.40 21.56
CA PHE A 114 13.11 -1.09 21.49
C PHE A 114 12.85 -0.19 22.71
N GLY A 115 12.02 -0.62 23.66
CA GLY A 115 11.84 0.10 24.92
C GLY A 115 13.11 0.07 25.78
N ARG A 116 13.22 0.94 26.78
CA ARG A 116 14.41 1.08 27.65
C ARG A 116 14.92 -0.25 28.23
N ARG A 117 14.01 -1.14 28.62
CA ARG A 117 14.33 -2.49 29.14
C ARG A 117 14.24 -3.59 28.07
N GLY A 118 14.06 -3.22 26.80
CA GLY A 118 13.90 -4.15 25.68
C GLY A 118 15.22 -4.77 25.23
N LEU A 119 15.10 -5.80 24.36
CA LEU A 119 16.27 -6.55 23.85
C LEU A 119 17.31 -5.64 23.18
N VAL A 120 16.89 -4.71 22.36
CA VAL A 120 17.76 -3.75 21.65
C VAL A 120 17.82 -2.42 22.38
N GLY A 121 16.68 -1.97 22.94
CA GLY A 121 16.56 -0.66 23.56
C GLY A 121 17.55 -0.44 24.70
N ARG A 122 17.79 -1.44 25.56
CA ARG A 122 18.78 -1.36 26.65
C ARG A 122 20.20 -1.04 26.18
N HIS A 123 20.58 -1.50 24.98
CA HIS A 123 21.90 -1.24 24.41
C HIS A 123 21.96 0.16 23.77
N LEU A 124 20.84 0.62 23.20
CA LEU A 124 20.72 1.98 22.67
C LEU A 124 20.72 3.02 23.79
N GLU A 125 20.09 2.71 24.93
CA GLU A 125 20.08 3.59 26.11
C GLU A 125 21.49 3.86 26.67
N VAL A 126 22.38 2.88 26.64
CA VAL A 126 23.80 3.07 27.00
C VAL A 126 24.50 4.07 26.08
N LEU A 127 24.04 4.19 24.84
CA LEU A 127 24.53 5.16 23.86
C LEU A 127 23.79 6.50 23.93
N GLY A 128 22.86 6.67 24.89
CA GLY A 128 22.05 7.88 25.04
C GLY A 128 20.91 7.97 24.02
N ILE A 129 20.57 6.86 23.31
CA ILE A 129 19.53 6.84 22.28
C ILE A 129 18.25 6.23 22.88
N GLU A 130 17.23 7.07 23.06
CA GLU A 130 15.89 6.64 23.45
C GLU A 130 15.00 6.52 22.19
N VAL A 131 14.36 5.34 22.03
CA VAL A 131 13.48 5.08 20.88
C VAL A 131 12.01 5.15 21.28
N ALA A 132 11.60 4.43 22.34
CA ALA A 132 10.21 4.41 22.78
C ALA A 132 9.72 5.82 23.19
N PHE A 133 8.44 6.10 22.95
CA PHE A 133 7.78 7.39 23.25
C PHE A 133 8.38 8.58 22.50
N THR A 134 9.00 8.35 21.35
CA THR A 134 9.54 9.39 20.46
C THR A 134 8.86 9.35 19.08
N THR A 135 9.08 10.37 18.26
CA THR A 135 8.64 10.37 16.85
C THR A 135 9.26 9.21 16.06
N THR A 136 10.48 8.76 16.44
CA THR A 136 11.11 7.57 15.86
C THR A 136 10.30 6.30 16.14
N ALA A 137 9.74 6.17 17.34
CA ALA A 137 8.85 5.04 17.66
C ALA A 137 7.59 5.04 16.78
N VAL A 138 7.03 6.21 16.47
CA VAL A 138 5.90 6.34 15.53
C VAL A 138 6.29 5.79 14.15
N VAL A 139 7.43 6.23 13.61
CA VAL A 139 7.94 5.78 12.30
C VAL A 139 8.18 4.27 12.29
N LEU A 140 8.77 3.71 13.35
CA LEU A 140 9.00 2.27 13.46
C LEU A 140 7.69 1.47 13.56
N ALA A 141 6.71 1.93 14.34
CA ALA A 141 5.39 1.29 14.43
C ALA A 141 4.69 1.27 13.08
N GLN A 142 4.66 2.41 12.41
CA GLN A 142 4.08 2.56 11.08
C GLN A 142 4.82 1.69 10.05
N THR A 143 6.16 1.65 10.07
CA THR A 143 6.96 0.81 9.19
C THR A 143 6.65 -0.67 9.40
N PHE A 144 6.62 -1.12 10.65
CA PHE A 144 6.33 -2.51 11.00
C PHE A 144 5.01 -2.99 10.42
N VAL A 145 3.97 -2.18 10.54
CA VAL A 145 2.62 -2.55 10.07
C VAL A 145 2.46 -2.36 8.55
N ALA A 146 3.17 -1.40 7.94
CA ALA A 146 3.04 -1.07 6.52
C ALA A 146 3.95 -1.92 5.61
N LEU A 147 5.07 -2.42 6.11
CA LEU A 147 6.07 -3.18 5.35
C LEU A 147 5.49 -4.36 4.54
N PRO A 148 4.61 -5.21 5.08
CA PRO A 148 4.02 -6.33 4.34
C PRO A 148 3.26 -5.89 3.08
N PHE A 149 2.60 -4.74 3.11
CA PHE A 149 1.82 -4.24 1.96
C PHE A 149 2.73 -3.91 0.78
N LEU A 150 3.87 -3.28 1.03
CA LEU A 150 4.87 -3.00 0.01
C LEU A 150 5.48 -4.30 -0.52
N VAL A 151 5.86 -5.22 0.37
CA VAL A 151 6.49 -6.49 -0.02
C VAL A 151 5.55 -7.32 -0.88
N LEU A 152 4.28 -7.48 -0.50
CA LEU A 152 3.29 -8.25 -1.27
C LEU A 152 3.03 -7.63 -2.64
N SER A 153 2.86 -6.30 -2.71
CA SER A 153 2.61 -5.60 -3.97
C SER A 153 3.78 -5.75 -4.94
N LEU A 154 5.01 -5.54 -4.45
CA LEU A 154 6.21 -5.62 -5.28
C LEU A 154 6.56 -7.07 -5.63
N GLU A 155 6.41 -8.02 -4.71
CA GLU A 155 6.59 -9.45 -4.99
C GLU A 155 5.61 -9.92 -6.07
N GLY A 156 4.33 -9.53 -6.00
CA GLY A 156 3.35 -9.82 -7.03
C GLY A 156 3.72 -9.23 -8.39
N ALA A 157 4.20 -7.99 -8.43
CA ALA A 157 4.68 -7.35 -9.66
C ALA A 157 5.91 -8.06 -10.23
N LEU A 158 6.87 -8.45 -9.39
CA LEU A 158 8.07 -9.19 -9.81
C LEU A 158 7.74 -10.58 -10.36
N ARG A 159 6.79 -11.29 -9.73
CA ARG A 159 6.38 -12.63 -10.18
C ARG A 159 5.57 -12.61 -11.48
N SER A 160 4.85 -11.53 -11.77
CA SER A 160 4.09 -11.36 -13.01
C SER A 160 4.96 -10.98 -14.21
N GLN A 161 6.21 -10.58 -14.00
CA GLN A 161 7.14 -10.22 -15.08
C GLN A 161 7.84 -11.44 -15.65
N ASP A 162 7.91 -11.47 -17.00
CA ASP A 162 8.70 -12.46 -17.72
C ASP A 162 10.21 -12.19 -17.52
N THR A 163 10.96 -13.20 -17.11
CA THR A 163 12.40 -13.13 -16.86
C THR A 163 13.26 -13.16 -18.14
N ARG A 164 12.68 -13.44 -19.29
CA ARG A 164 13.43 -13.57 -20.57
C ARG A 164 14.35 -12.39 -20.86
N LEU A 165 13.91 -11.16 -20.56
CA LEU A 165 14.77 -9.99 -20.82
C LEU A 165 15.94 -9.92 -19.85
N GLU A 166 15.77 -10.40 -18.61
CA GLU A 166 16.85 -10.52 -17.62
C GLU A 166 17.87 -11.57 -18.09
N ASP A 167 17.39 -12.72 -18.61
CA ASP A 167 18.22 -13.80 -19.13
C ASP A 167 18.99 -13.37 -20.39
N VAL A 168 18.33 -12.67 -21.33
CA VAL A 168 18.99 -12.11 -22.53
C VAL A 168 20.06 -11.10 -22.15
N ALA A 169 19.79 -10.21 -21.20
CA ALA A 169 20.78 -9.26 -20.75
C ALA A 169 21.99 -9.96 -20.09
N ALA A 170 21.75 -11.03 -19.33
CA ALA A 170 22.81 -11.83 -18.72
C ALA A 170 23.66 -12.56 -19.78
N THR A 171 23.06 -13.15 -20.84
CA THR A 171 23.78 -13.79 -21.94
C THR A 171 24.64 -12.82 -22.76
N LEU A 172 24.23 -11.53 -22.79
CA LEU A 172 25.03 -10.45 -23.39
C LEU A 172 26.15 -9.92 -22.48
N GLY A 173 26.39 -10.58 -21.32
CA GLY A 173 27.46 -10.24 -20.39
C GLY A 173 27.14 -9.08 -19.44
N ALA A 174 25.87 -8.67 -19.31
CA ALA A 174 25.49 -7.64 -18.35
C ALA A 174 25.66 -8.13 -16.88
N ARG A 175 26.31 -7.31 -16.06
CA ARG A 175 26.48 -7.60 -14.63
C ARG A 175 25.10 -7.62 -13.93
N PRO A 176 24.89 -8.42 -12.86
CA PRO A 176 23.62 -8.52 -12.14
C PRO A 176 23.06 -7.16 -11.69
N THR A 177 23.92 -6.25 -11.24
CA THR A 177 23.53 -4.88 -10.85
C THR A 177 23.04 -4.05 -12.04
N THR A 178 23.58 -4.27 -13.25
CA THR A 178 23.15 -3.62 -14.48
C THR A 178 21.77 -4.15 -14.90
N VAL A 179 21.58 -5.47 -14.85
CA VAL A 179 20.29 -6.11 -15.12
C VAL A 179 19.24 -5.57 -14.16
N LEU A 180 19.52 -5.56 -12.84
CA LEU A 180 18.61 -5.04 -11.84
C LEU A 180 18.20 -3.58 -12.12
N ARG A 181 19.17 -2.69 -12.35
CA ARG A 181 18.95 -1.25 -12.50
C ARG A 181 18.31 -0.87 -13.83
N ARG A 182 18.70 -1.54 -14.95
CA ARG A 182 18.30 -1.14 -16.31
C ARG A 182 17.17 -1.98 -16.90
N VAL A 183 16.96 -3.20 -16.39
CA VAL A 183 15.93 -4.11 -16.91
C VAL A 183 14.82 -4.33 -15.87
N THR A 184 15.17 -4.86 -14.70
CA THR A 184 14.17 -5.27 -13.70
C THR A 184 13.47 -4.07 -13.06
N LEU A 185 14.24 -3.13 -12.49
CA LEU A 185 13.69 -2.01 -11.72
C LEU A 185 12.73 -1.11 -12.52
N PRO A 186 13.05 -0.68 -13.77
CA PRO A 186 12.12 0.14 -14.55
C PRO A 186 10.80 -0.57 -14.86
N ARG A 187 10.83 -1.89 -15.03
CA ARG A 187 9.64 -2.70 -15.36
C ARG A 187 8.72 -2.91 -14.16
N VAL A 188 9.29 -3.03 -12.96
CA VAL A 188 8.51 -3.22 -11.73
C VAL A 188 8.22 -1.90 -11.00
N LEU A 189 8.74 -0.78 -11.48
CA LEU A 189 8.52 0.55 -10.89
C LEU A 189 7.03 0.87 -10.66
N PRO A 190 6.10 0.56 -11.60
CA PRO A 190 4.67 0.76 -11.34
C PRO A 190 4.16 -0.07 -10.16
N GLY A 191 4.66 -1.28 -9.97
CA GLY A 191 4.33 -2.14 -8.82
C GLY A 191 4.93 -1.62 -7.51
N LEU A 192 6.18 -1.14 -7.56
CA LEU A 192 6.83 -0.50 -6.42
C LEU A 192 6.07 0.75 -5.96
N LEU A 193 5.70 1.63 -6.90
CA LEU A 193 4.92 2.83 -6.59
C LEU A 193 3.54 2.48 -6.01
N SER A 194 2.85 1.50 -6.58
CA SER A 194 1.57 1.02 -6.02
C SER A 194 1.74 0.48 -4.61
N GLY A 195 2.79 -0.31 -4.36
CA GLY A 195 3.12 -0.83 -3.04
C GLY A 195 3.49 0.26 -2.05
N ALA A 196 4.25 1.27 -2.47
CA ALA A 196 4.62 2.42 -1.64
C ALA A 196 3.40 3.22 -1.19
N VAL A 197 2.42 3.40 -2.07
CA VAL A 197 1.17 4.10 -1.71
C VAL A 197 0.30 3.28 -0.79
N LEU A 198 0.18 1.98 -0.99
CA LEU A 198 -0.52 1.11 -0.05
C LEU A 198 0.15 1.15 1.33
N ALA A 199 1.48 1.12 1.37
CA ALA A 199 2.25 1.26 2.61
C ALA A 199 2.02 2.62 3.27
N PHE A 200 2.01 3.71 2.49
CA PHE A 200 1.74 5.06 2.99
C PHE A 200 0.32 5.18 3.57
N ALA A 201 -0.69 4.72 2.85
CA ALA A 201 -2.08 4.74 3.33
C ALA A 201 -2.25 3.93 4.62
N ARG A 202 -1.57 2.76 4.69
CA ARG A 202 -1.59 1.92 5.89
C ARG A 202 -0.86 2.57 7.07
N ALA A 203 0.28 3.21 6.81
CA ALA A 203 1.05 3.95 7.82
C ALA A 203 0.27 5.16 8.34
N LEU A 204 -0.39 5.92 7.45
CA LEU A 204 -1.17 7.10 7.79
C LEU A 204 -2.35 6.77 8.73
N GLY A 205 -3.01 5.63 8.51
CA GLY A 205 -4.12 5.16 9.34
C GLY A 205 -3.69 4.33 10.55
N GLU A 206 -2.38 4.23 10.87
CA GLU A 206 -1.93 3.44 12.01
C GLU A 206 -2.24 4.13 13.34
N PHE A 207 -2.84 3.36 14.24
CA PHE A 207 -3.28 3.80 15.56
C PHE A 207 -2.75 2.90 16.67
N GLY A 208 -3.07 1.61 16.62
CA GLY A 208 -2.93 0.71 17.77
C GLY A 208 -1.48 0.44 18.17
N ALA A 209 -0.59 0.19 17.20
CA ALA A 209 0.83 -0.03 17.48
C ALA A 209 1.50 1.28 17.91
N THR A 210 1.09 2.40 17.33
CA THR A 210 1.61 3.73 17.71
C THR A 210 1.23 4.07 19.13
N LEU A 211 -0.05 3.90 19.52
CA LEU A 211 -0.51 4.19 20.88
C LEU A 211 0.28 3.42 21.94
N THR A 212 0.52 2.12 21.70
CA THR A 212 1.17 1.24 22.69
C THR A 212 2.69 1.39 22.76
N PHE A 213 3.35 1.76 21.66
CA PHE A 213 4.80 1.89 21.58
C PHE A 213 5.30 3.32 21.70
N ALA A 214 4.58 4.29 21.11
CA ALA A 214 4.99 5.68 21.10
C ALA A 214 4.17 6.59 22.02
N GLY A 215 2.98 6.13 22.49
CA GLY A 215 2.05 6.97 23.26
C GLY A 215 1.36 8.02 22.40
N ALA A 216 0.81 9.07 23.06
CA ALA A 216 0.06 10.15 22.41
C ALA A 216 0.43 11.51 23.03
N LEU A 217 1.63 12.00 22.76
CA LEU A 217 2.11 13.30 23.21
C LEU A 217 1.99 14.30 22.05
N GLN A 218 1.24 15.38 22.28
CA GLN A 218 1.01 16.43 21.29
C GLN A 218 2.34 16.99 20.75
N GLY A 219 2.43 17.17 19.43
CA GLY A 219 3.61 17.66 18.73
C GLY A 219 4.76 16.66 18.60
N VAL A 220 4.73 15.52 19.31
CA VAL A 220 5.83 14.52 19.34
C VAL A 220 5.41 13.16 18.78
N THR A 221 4.29 12.60 19.29
CA THR A 221 3.84 11.23 18.92
C THR A 221 2.35 11.16 18.58
N GLN A 222 1.60 12.21 18.85
CA GLN A 222 0.16 12.27 18.63
C GLN A 222 -0.17 12.48 17.15
N THR A 223 -0.31 11.37 16.45
CA THR A 223 -0.74 11.35 15.05
C THR A 223 -2.24 11.66 14.90
N LEU A 224 -2.71 11.99 13.70
CA LEU A 224 -4.11 12.33 13.45
C LEU A 224 -5.10 11.23 13.90
N PRO A 225 -4.87 9.93 13.68
CA PRO A 225 -5.70 8.88 14.24
C PRO A 225 -5.74 8.88 15.79
N LEU A 226 -4.63 9.22 16.43
CA LEU A 226 -4.56 9.35 17.89
C LEU A 226 -5.33 10.57 18.38
N GLU A 227 -5.21 11.71 17.70
CA GLU A 227 -5.98 12.92 18.01
C GLU A 227 -7.49 12.66 17.88
N ILE A 228 -7.94 12.05 16.78
CA ILE A 228 -9.34 11.65 16.57
C ILE A 228 -9.84 10.78 17.74
N TYR A 229 -9.03 9.83 18.18
CA TYR A 229 -9.39 8.95 19.29
C TYR A 229 -9.55 9.70 20.60
N LEU A 230 -8.66 10.63 20.91
CA LEU A 230 -8.73 11.44 22.13
C LEU A 230 -9.94 12.40 22.10
N GLN A 231 -10.16 13.06 20.97
CA GLN A 231 -11.27 13.99 20.78
C GLN A 231 -12.64 13.29 20.82
N ARG A 232 -12.73 12.01 20.49
CA ARG A 232 -14.02 11.27 20.54
C ARG A 232 -14.74 11.39 21.88
N SER A 233 -14.00 11.52 22.99
CA SER A 233 -14.59 11.61 24.33
C SER A 233 -14.63 13.05 24.88
N ALA A 234 -13.78 13.94 24.38
CA ALA A 234 -13.66 15.33 24.82
C ALA A 234 -14.54 16.27 23.98
N ASP A 235 -14.45 16.15 22.65
CA ASP A 235 -15.17 16.96 21.66
C ASP A 235 -15.51 16.10 20.44
N PRO A 236 -16.69 15.44 20.43
CA PRO A 236 -17.12 14.57 19.35
C PRO A 236 -17.16 15.26 17.97
N ASP A 237 -17.45 16.55 17.91
CA ASP A 237 -17.55 17.31 16.66
C ASP A 237 -16.16 17.52 16.05
N SER A 238 -15.15 17.81 16.87
CA SER A 238 -13.75 17.79 16.48
C SER A 238 -13.34 16.43 15.95
N ALA A 239 -13.71 15.33 16.62
CA ALA A 239 -13.39 13.98 16.15
C ALA A 239 -13.99 13.70 14.78
N VAL A 240 -15.22 14.10 14.50
CA VAL A 240 -15.89 13.95 13.19
C VAL A 240 -15.19 14.81 12.13
N ALA A 241 -14.88 16.07 12.44
CA ALA A 241 -14.21 16.98 11.52
C ALA A 241 -12.82 16.46 11.12
N LEU A 242 -12.02 16.00 12.08
CA LEU A 242 -10.69 15.44 11.85
C LEU A 242 -10.75 14.09 11.09
N SER A 243 -11.77 13.27 11.37
CA SER A 243 -12.01 12.02 10.61
C SER A 243 -12.32 12.31 9.16
N PHE A 244 -13.10 13.36 8.86
CA PHE A 244 -13.36 13.79 7.49
C PHE A 244 -12.06 14.21 6.78
N VAL A 245 -11.20 15.00 7.44
CA VAL A 245 -9.87 15.37 6.89
C VAL A 245 -9.04 14.14 6.55
N LEU A 246 -8.99 13.15 7.46
CA LEU A 246 -8.24 11.91 7.23
C LEU A 246 -8.78 11.14 6.02
N VAL A 247 -10.12 11.05 5.88
CA VAL A 247 -10.75 10.40 4.71
C VAL A 247 -10.42 11.15 3.42
N VAL A 248 -10.52 12.48 3.41
CA VAL A 248 -10.17 13.30 2.23
C VAL A 248 -8.71 13.06 1.83
N VAL A 249 -7.79 13.11 2.78
CA VAL A 249 -6.37 12.84 2.52
C VAL A 249 -6.18 11.43 1.96
N ALA A 250 -6.80 10.40 2.54
CA ALA A 250 -6.71 9.02 2.06
C ALA A 250 -7.28 8.85 0.64
N VAL A 251 -8.42 9.48 0.34
CA VAL A 251 -9.04 9.48 -1.00
C VAL A 251 -8.15 10.17 -2.02
N LEU A 252 -7.59 11.35 -1.70
CA LEU A 252 -6.69 12.08 -2.59
C LEU A 252 -5.44 11.26 -2.93
N ILE A 253 -4.81 10.64 -1.93
CA ILE A 253 -3.64 9.79 -2.13
C ILE A 253 -3.99 8.61 -3.06
N THR A 254 -5.11 7.94 -2.79
CA THR A 254 -5.57 6.81 -3.60
C THR A 254 -5.89 7.24 -5.02
N ALA A 255 -6.54 8.38 -5.22
CA ALA A 255 -6.89 8.93 -6.53
C ALA A 255 -5.66 9.31 -7.36
N VAL A 256 -4.66 9.95 -6.76
CA VAL A 256 -3.40 10.32 -7.43
C VAL A 256 -2.68 9.09 -7.99
N VAL A 257 -2.71 7.98 -7.28
CA VAL A 257 -1.99 6.76 -7.69
C VAL A 257 -2.77 5.92 -8.71
N HIS A 258 -4.08 5.86 -8.60
CA HIS A 258 -4.91 5.06 -9.49
C HIS A 258 -5.48 5.85 -10.68
N GLY A 259 -5.52 7.18 -10.61
CA GLY A 259 -6.12 8.05 -11.62
C GLY A 259 -5.54 7.89 -13.04
N PRO A 260 -4.23 7.91 -13.28
CA PRO A 260 -3.67 7.84 -14.63
C PRO A 260 -3.87 6.49 -15.34
N ARG A 261 -4.05 5.41 -14.57
CA ARG A 261 -4.16 4.05 -15.14
C ARG A 261 -5.57 3.70 -15.63
N VAL A 262 -6.61 4.28 -15.03
CA VAL A 262 -8.00 4.06 -15.44
C VAL A 262 -8.28 4.76 -16.78
N LEU A 263 -7.64 5.90 -17.05
CA LEU A 263 -7.82 6.66 -18.30
C LEU A 263 -6.97 6.12 -19.47
N GLY A 264 -5.91 5.32 -19.20
CA GLY A 264 -5.03 4.75 -20.23
C GLY A 264 -5.47 3.40 -20.81
N ALA A 265 -6.43 2.70 -20.17
CA ALA A 265 -6.83 1.34 -20.55
C ALA A 265 -7.81 1.23 -21.72
N SER A 266 -8.24 2.33 -22.32
CA SER A 266 -9.30 2.38 -23.36
C SER A 266 -8.83 2.73 -24.77
N ARG A 267 -7.54 2.54 -25.12
CA ARG A 267 -7.16 2.56 -26.54
C ARG A 267 -7.30 1.14 -27.11
N PRO A 268 -8.38 0.86 -27.89
CA PRO A 268 -8.42 -0.37 -28.67
C PRO A 268 -7.24 -0.31 -29.64
N ARG A 269 -6.40 -1.34 -29.64
CA ARG A 269 -5.46 -1.58 -30.72
C ARG A 269 -6.30 -1.61 -32.00
N ARG A 270 -6.25 -0.54 -32.80
CA ARG A 270 -6.69 -0.57 -34.19
C ARG A 270 -5.92 -1.70 -34.84
N GLY A 271 -6.64 -2.76 -35.20
CA GLY A 271 -6.10 -3.82 -36.03
C GLY A 271 -5.50 -3.17 -37.25
N VAL A 272 -4.23 -3.44 -37.48
CA VAL A 272 -3.60 -3.29 -38.77
C VAL A 272 -4.24 -4.39 -39.63
N GLU A 273 -5.38 -4.10 -40.26
CA GLU A 273 -5.84 -4.82 -41.43
C GLU A 273 -4.82 -4.53 -42.51
N GLY A 274 -3.76 -5.32 -42.53
CA GLY A 274 -2.85 -5.43 -43.66
C GLY A 274 -3.63 -6.02 -44.80
N SER A 275 -4.03 -5.17 -45.78
CA SER A 275 -4.47 -5.58 -47.10
C SER A 275 -3.41 -6.51 -47.69
N LEU A 276 -3.68 -7.80 -47.70
CA LEU A 276 -2.94 -8.75 -48.52
C LEU A 276 -3.27 -8.44 -49.99
N PRO A 277 -2.29 -8.27 -50.88
CA PRO A 277 -2.57 -8.15 -52.29
C PRO A 277 -3.09 -9.48 -52.83
N ASP A 278 -4.27 -9.41 -53.43
CA ASP A 278 -4.92 -10.47 -54.18
C ASP A 278 -4.02 -10.82 -55.39
N GLY A 279 -3.68 -12.07 -55.59
CA GLY A 279 -3.03 -12.51 -56.84
C GLY A 279 -1.86 -13.47 -56.68
N GLY A 280 -2.08 -14.69 -56.15
CA GLY A 280 -1.14 -15.80 -56.27
C GLY A 280 -1.86 -17.12 -56.56
N PRO A 281 -1.40 -17.98 -57.56
CA PRO A 281 -2.12 -19.17 -57.98
C PRO A 281 -2.18 -20.22 -56.87
N ARG A 282 -3.36 -20.79 -56.67
CA ARG A 282 -3.65 -21.86 -55.70
C ARG A 282 -2.85 -23.12 -56.07
N PRO A 283 -2.12 -23.76 -55.13
CA PRO A 283 -1.51 -25.06 -55.40
C PRO A 283 -2.60 -26.14 -55.54
N ARG A 284 -2.50 -26.94 -56.59
CA ARG A 284 -3.34 -28.12 -56.88
C ARG A 284 -3.23 -29.13 -55.72
N ALA A 285 -4.41 -29.57 -55.24
CA ALA A 285 -4.55 -30.67 -54.29
C ALA A 285 -3.95 -31.95 -54.87
N VAL A 286 -2.92 -32.45 -54.20
CA VAL A 286 -2.36 -33.81 -54.41
C VAL A 286 -3.26 -34.80 -53.67
N VAL A 287 -4.05 -35.54 -54.47
CA VAL A 287 -4.86 -36.66 -53.99
C VAL A 287 -3.90 -37.82 -53.59
N ARG A 288 -3.84 -38.14 -52.30
CA ARG A 288 -3.17 -39.36 -51.82
C ARG A 288 -4.11 -40.54 -51.87
N PRO A 289 -3.72 -41.71 -52.50
CA PRO A 289 -4.57 -42.88 -52.51
C PRO A 289 -4.67 -43.57 -51.15
N ALA A 290 -5.88 -44.04 -50.85
CA ALA A 290 -6.25 -44.77 -49.66
C ALA A 290 -5.42 -46.12 -49.56
N ARG A 291 -4.68 -46.29 -48.43
CA ARG A 291 -4.12 -47.59 -48.07
C ARG A 291 -5.21 -48.44 -47.40
N ARG A 292 -5.59 -49.51 -48.10
CA ARG A 292 -6.44 -50.60 -47.64
C ARG A 292 -5.90 -51.24 -46.37
N ALA A 293 -6.77 -51.41 -45.38
CA ALA A 293 -6.58 -52.30 -44.27
C ALA A 293 -6.49 -53.78 -44.73
N ARG A 294 -5.56 -54.51 -44.17
CA ARG A 294 -5.64 -55.98 -44.06
C ARG A 294 -5.27 -56.38 -42.62
N ARG A 295 -6.24 -57.05 -42.03
CA ARG A 295 -6.25 -58.04 -40.94
C ARG A 295 -5.67 -57.65 -39.59
#